data_a56420d3130836e30da1f53a54570f07
#
_entry.id   a56420d3130836e30da1f53a54570f07
#
_cell.length_a   1.000
_cell.length_b   1.000
_cell.length_c   1.000
_cell.angle_alpha   90.00
_cell.angle_beta   90.00
_cell.angle_gamma   90.00
#
_symmetry.space_group_name_H-M   'P 1'
#
loop_
_entity.id
_entity.type
_entity.pdbx_description
1 polymer ?
#
loop_
_entity_poly.entity_id
_entity_poly.type
_entity_poly.pdbx_seq_one_letter_code
_entity_poly.pdbx_strand_id
1 'polypeptide(L)'
;MIIPASVLKIGNRAFTECEGLESIKVESQNIKYDSRNDCNAIIETHSNRLILGCKNTVIPQDVTTIGDGAFAGCVGIETLDIPQSVTTIENGAFWNCKGLKNFIVGNNVELIDRGAFEECINLSSIVVPSTINQIGQWAFYQCSALKDFYIYAENCPTTDKDAFEETPIENATLHVPAGSVELYKQTSPWSGFGKIVALTEGDPIPTGISSILKNKIKDNIWYDLNGRKFETEPQNKGIYIINGQKVIKK
;
A
#
# COMPACT_ATOMS: atom_id res chain seq x y z
N MET A 1 -16.49 16.69 8.24
CA MET A 1 -17.77 16.01 7.89
C MET A 1 -18.20 15.11 9.05
N ILE A 2 -19.50 15.04 9.37
CA ILE A 2 -20.06 14.11 10.37
C ILE A 2 -21.07 13.21 9.65
N ILE A 3 -21.00 11.90 9.87
CA ILE A 3 -21.95 10.90 9.39
C ILE A 3 -22.93 10.60 10.52
N PRO A 4 -24.23 10.91 10.36
CA PRO A 4 -25.25 10.68 11.39
C PRO A 4 -25.48 9.20 11.71
N ALA A 5 -25.99 8.92 12.91
CA ALA A 5 -26.36 7.57 13.33
C ALA A 5 -27.41 6.89 12.43
N SER A 6 -28.25 7.68 11.78
CA SER A 6 -29.30 7.21 10.88
C SER A 6 -28.82 6.76 9.50
N VAL A 7 -27.56 7.02 9.14
CA VAL A 7 -26.98 6.61 7.85
C VAL A 7 -26.67 5.11 7.88
N LEU A 8 -27.41 4.33 7.10
CA LEU A 8 -27.28 2.87 7.03
C LEU A 8 -26.64 2.39 5.72
N LYS A 9 -26.46 3.28 4.74
CA LYS A 9 -25.83 2.95 3.46
C LYS A 9 -25.08 4.15 2.89
N ILE A 10 -23.81 3.91 2.51
CA ILE A 10 -22.96 4.80 1.74
C ILE A 10 -22.66 4.06 0.44
N GLY A 11 -22.95 4.68 -0.70
CA GLY A 11 -22.65 4.11 -2.02
C GLY A 11 -21.15 4.12 -2.30
N ASN A 12 -20.70 3.23 -3.18
CA ASN A 12 -19.31 3.25 -3.65
C ASN A 12 -18.99 4.62 -4.25
N ARG A 13 -17.79 5.12 -3.92
CA ARG A 13 -17.28 6.40 -4.44
C ARG A 13 -18.17 7.62 -4.15
N ALA A 14 -19.04 7.54 -3.11
CA ALA A 14 -19.96 8.64 -2.76
C ALA A 14 -19.24 9.97 -2.45
N PHE A 15 -17.95 9.92 -2.14
CA PHE A 15 -17.13 11.07 -1.76
C PHE A 15 -15.89 11.23 -2.66
N THR A 16 -15.94 10.69 -3.87
CA THR A 16 -14.85 10.84 -4.84
C THR A 16 -14.57 12.31 -5.11
N GLU A 17 -13.29 12.68 -5.19
CA GLU A 17 -12.82 14.05 -5.45
C GLU A 17 -13.24 15.09 -4.39
N CYS A 18 -13.56 14.67 -3.18
CA CYS A 18 -13.77 15.59 -2.06
C CYS A 18 -12.44 16.14 -1.53
N GLU A 19 -11.70 16.88 -2.36
CA GLU A 19 -10.33 17.37 -2.09
C GLU A 19 -10.21 18.19 -0.79
N GLY A 20 -11.26 18.91 -0.43
CA GLY A 20 -11.30 19.75 0.78
C GLY A 20 -11.61 19.02 2.06
N LEU A 21 -11.74 17.68 2.04
CA LEU A 21 -12.13 16.92 3.22
C LEU A 21 -10.93 16.73 4.16
N GLU A 22 -11.01 17.40 5.31
CA GLU A 22 -9.93 17.36 6.33
C GLU A 22 -10.30 16.58 7.58
N SER A 23 -11.60 16.41 7.84
CA SER A 23 -12.10 15.76 9.05
C SER A 23 -13.32 14.91 8.76
N ILE A 24 -13.29 13.67 9.24
CA ILE A 24 -14.36 12.69 9.11
C ILE A 24 -14.67 12.13 10.50
N LYS A 25 -15.93 12.14 10.87
CA LYS A 25 -16.43 11.54 12.11
C LYS A 25 -17.73 10.82 11.85
N VAL A 26 -17.91 9.66 12.45
CA VAL A 26 -19.18 8.92 12.49
C VAL A 26 -19.74 9.03 13.89
N GLU A 27 -21.06 9.32 14.02
CA GLU A 27 -21.71 9.35 15.33
C GLU A 27 -21.66 7.98 15.99
N SER A 28 -21.40 7.95 17.31
CA SER A 28 -21.16 6.71 18.08
C SER A 28 -22.34 5.73 18.11
N GLN A 29 -23.56 6.22 17.84
CA GLN A 29 -24.77 5.40 17.75
C GLN A 29 -24.97 4.79 16.36
N ASN A 30 -24.13 5.08 15.38
CA ASN A 30 -24.23 4.43 14.06
C ASN A 30 -23.86 2.95 14.18
N ILE A 31 -24.77 2.08 13.71
CA ILE A 31 -24.62 0.62 13.82
C ILE A 31 -23.90 -0.03 12.63
N LYS A 32 -23.67 0.74 11.57
CA LYS A 32 -23.05 0.26 10.32
C LYS A 32 -21.63 0.73 10.14
N TYR A 33 -21.36 1.95 10.56
CA TYR A 33 -20.11 2.64 10.34
C TYR A 33 -19.54 3.19 11.64
N ASP A 34 -18.24 3.33 11.69
CA ASP A 34 -17.55 3.98 12.79
C ASP A 34 -16.33 4.77 12.33
N SER A 35 -15.79 5.60 13.24
CA SER A 35 -14.50 6.30 13.11
C SER A 35 -13.66 5.97 14.33
N ARG A 36 -13.46 4.67 14.59
CA ARG A 36 -12.74 4.16 15.76
C ARG A 36 -11.36 4.80 15.91
N ASN A 37 -10.94 5.01 17.15
CA ASN A 37 -9.63 5.60 17.48
C ASN A 37 -9.43 7.00 16.87
N ASP A 38 -10.50 7.75 16.63
CA ASP A 38 -10.46 9.06 15.95
C ASP A 38 -9.67 9.01 14.64
N CYS A 39 -9.80 7.92 13.90
CA CYS A 39 -9.01 7.59 12.71
C CYS A 39 -9.21 8.53 11.52
N ASN A 40 -10.17 9.44 11.63
CA ASN A 40 -10.48 10.40 10.56
C ASN A 40 -10.86 9.70 9.24
N ALA A 41 -11.66 8.64 9.35
CA ALA A 41 -12.13 7.82 8.25
C ALA A 41 -13.55 7.30 8.53
N ILE A 42 -14.21 6.74 7.52
CA ILE A 42 -15.41 5.91 7.66
C ILE A 42 -14.99 4.46 7.50
N ILE A 43 -15.25 3.64 8.52
CA ILE A 43 -15.01 2.20 8.49
C ILE A 43 -16.35 1.49 8.58
N GLU A 44 -16.58 0.51 7.73
CA GLU A 44 -17.71 -0.40 7.88
C GLU A 44 -17.39 -1.38 9.02
N THR A 45 -18.15 -1.26 10.12
CA THR A 45 -17.83 -1.88 11.41
C THR A 45 -17.69 -3.40 11.35
N HIS A 46 -18.55 -4.06 10.58
CA HIS A 46 -18.59 -5.53 10.52
C HIS A 46 -17.49 -6.16 9.65
N SER A 47 -17.15 -5.50 8.55
CA SER A 47 -16.18 -6.01 7.57
C SER A 47 -14.76 -5.50 7.80
N ASN A 48 -14.58 -4.50 8.70
CA ASN A 48 -13.33 -3.77 8.87
C ASN A 48 -12.79 -3.17 7.55
N ARG A 49 -13.73 -2.80 6.67
CA ARG A 49 -13.42 -2.19 5.37
C ARG A 49 -13.44 -0.67 5.51
N LEU A 50 -12.34 0.00 5.14
CA LEU A 50 -12.26 1.44 5.10
C LEU A 50 -13.01 1.94 3.86
N ILE A 51 -14.10 2.69 4.07
CA ILE A 51 -15.00 3.18 3.01
C ILE A 51 -14.56 4.54 2.48
N LEU A 52 -14.06 5.40 3.37
CA LEU A 52 -13.59 6.74 3.04
C LEU A 52 -12.50 7.16 3.99
N GLY A 53 -11.42 7.67 3.42
CA GLY A 53 -10.38 8.39 4.13
C GLY A 53 -10.18 9.81 3.60
N CYS A 54 -9.30 10.56 4.23
CA CYS A 54 -8.85 11.87 3.81
C CYS A 54 -7.35 12.05 4.10
N LYS A 55 -6.79 13.22 3.80
CA LYS A 55 -5.34 13.50 3.99
C LYS A 55 -4.82 13.27 5.43
N ASN A 56 -5.70 13.37 6.41
CA ASN A 56 -5.36 13.22 7.83
C ASN A 56 -5.76 11.86 8.42
N THR A 57 -6.10 10.88 7.58
CA THR A 57 -6.50 9.55 8.04
C THR A 57 -5.33 8.80 8.65
N VAL A 58 -5.58 8.19 9.82
CA VAL A 58 -4.71 7.18 10.43
C VAL A 58 -5.46 5.85 10.38
N ILE A 59 -5.02 4.93 9.54
CA ILE A 59 -5.73 3.66 9.34
C ILE A 59 -5.60 2.80 10.60
N PRO A 60 -6.71 2.37 11.24
CA PRO A 60 -6.67 1.49 12.41
C PRO A 60 -6.06 0.11 12.10
N GLN A 61 -5.43 -0.48 13.12
CA GLN A 61 -4.68 -1.74 12.99
C GLN A 61 -5.55 -2.99 12.76
N ASP A 62 -6.86 -2.86 12.78
CA ASP A 62 -7.85 -3.91 12.52
C ASP A 62 -8.55 -3.76 11.16
N VAL A 63 -8.24 -2.71 10.40
CA VAL A 63 -8.73 -2.56 9.02
C VAL A 63 -8.07 -3.63 8.14
N THR A 64 -8.91 -4.39 7.41
CA THR A 64 -8.43 -5.47 6.54
C THR A 64 -8.46 -5.12 5.06
N THR A 65 -9.23 -4.10 4.69
CA THR A 65 -9.45 -3.72 3.28
C THR A 65 -9.50 -2.21 3.14
N ILE A 66 -8.72 -1.69 2.19
CA ILE A 66 -8.91 -0.33 1.68
C ILE A 66 -9.94 -0.40 0.57
N GLY A 67 -11.11 0.16 0.80
CA GLY A 67 -12.30 -0.03 -0.03
C GLY A 67 -12.26 0.68 -1.37
N ASP A 68 -13.22 0.34 -2.23
CA ASP A 68 -13.41 0.94 -3.57
C ASP A 68 -13.52 2.47 -3.48
N GLY A 69 -12.55 3.14 -4.11
CA GLY A 69 -12.44 4.59 -4.13
C GLY A 69 -12.19 5.25 -2.76
N ALA A 70 -11.70 4.52 -1.76
CA ALA A 70 -11.61 5.00 -0.39
C ALA A 70 -10.80 6.30 -0.21
N PHE A 71 -9.80 6.52 -1.03
CA PHE A 71 -9.00 7.75 -1.08
C PHE A 71 -9.04 8.42 -2.45
N ALA A 72 -9.99 8.04 -3.31
CA ALA A 72 -10.06 8.55 -4.69
C ALA A 72 -10.13 10.08 -4.74
N GLY A 73 -9.20 10.71 -5.46
CA GLY A 73 -9.09 12.17 -5.57
C GLY A 73 -8.53 12.84 -4.30
N CYS A 74 -7.98 12.10 -3.35
CA CYS A 74 -7.38 12.70 -2.17
C CYS A 74 -5.97 13.26 -2.49
N VAL A 75 -5.93 14.40 -3.15
CA VAL A 75 -4.69 15.02 -3.66
C VAL A 75 -3.70 15.45 -2.57
N GLY A 76 -4.17 15.59 -1.33
CA GLY A 76 -3.33 16.01 -0.19
C GLY A 76 -2.60 14.87 0.54
N ILE A 77 -2.76 13.61 0.13
CA ILE A 77 -2.01 12.49 0.71
C ILE A 77 -0.62 12.44 0.08
N GLU A 78 0.41 12.66 0.87
CA GLU A 78 1.81 12.47 0.45
C GLU A 78 2.36 11.11 0.88
N THR A 79 1.95 10.66 2.06
CA THR A 79 2.31 9.35 2.63
C THR A 79 1.12 8.79 3.41
N LEU A 80 0.98 7.49 3.45
CA LEU A 80 -0.04 6.79 4.24
C LEU A 80 0.54 5.47 4.74
N ASP A 81 0.49 5.26 6.04
CA ASP A 81 0.91 4.00 6.63
C ASP A 81 -0.20 2.96 6.47
N ILE A 82 0.09 1.87 5.78
CA ILE A 82 -0.82 0.75 5.58
C ILE A 82 -0.58 -0.30 6.67
N PRO A 83 -1.56 -0.58 7.56
CA PRO A 83 -1.40 -1.57 8.63
C PRO A 83 -1.16 -2.99 8.11
N GLN A 84 -0.55 -3.83 8.94
CA GLN A 84 -0.32 -5.25 8.62
C GLN A 84 -1.61 -6.08 8.50
N SER A 85 -2.72 -5.59 9.03
CA SER A 85 -4.03 -6.23 8.88
C SER A 85 -4.60 -6.12 7.48
N VAL A 86 -4.13 -5.14 6.67
CA VAL A 86 -4.64 -4.91 5.32
C VAL A 86 -4.11 -5.97 4.37
N THR A 87 -5.03 -6.70 3.74
CA THR A 87 -4.73 -7.71 2.73
C THR A 87 -5.16 -7.29 1.32
N THR A 88 -6.05 -6.30 1.22
CA THR A 88 -6.67 -5.93 -0.06
C THR A 88 -6.72 -4.42 -0.22
N ILE A 89 -6.27 -3.95 -1.38
CA ILE A 89 -6.49 -2.60 -1.89
C ILE A 89 -7.44 -2.73 -3.08
N GLU A 90 -8.69 -2.27 -2.88
CA GLU A 90 -9.76 -2.46 -3.87
C GLU A 90 -9.69 -1.46 -5.02
N ASN A 91 -10.65 -1.61 -5.96
CA ASN A 91 -10.76 -0.84 -7.19
C ASN A 91 -10.69 0.67 -6.93
N GLY A 92 -9.77 1.35 -7.62
CA GLY A 92 -9.63 2.80 -7.57
C GLY A 92 -9.33 3.37 -6.17
N ALA A 93 -8.88 2.55 -5.21
CA ALA A 93 -8.72 2.97 -3.82
C ALA A 93 -7.90 4.25 -3.65
N PHE A 94 -6.89 4.46 -4.48
CA PHE A 94 -6.04 5.66 -4.56
C PHE A 94 -6.11 6.34 -5.93
N TRP A 95 -7.22 6.14 -6.68
CA TRP A 95 -7.38 6.80 -7.97
C TRP A 95 -7.17 8.31 -7.85
N ASN A 96 -6.38 8.90 -8.77
CA ASN A 96 -6.12 10.35 -8.83
C ASN A 96 -5.53 10.96 -7.54
N CYS A 97 -4.77 10.17 -6.76
CA CYS A 97 -4.05 10.65 -5.58
C CYS A 97 -2.75 11.35 -5.99
N LYS A 98 -2.86 12.58 -6.52
CA LYS A 98 -1.72 13.34 -7.07
C LYS A 98 -0.66 13.74 -6.03
N GLY A 99 -0.97 13.67 -4.74
CA GLY A 99 0.01 13.95 -3.68
C GLY A 99 1.02 12.84 -3.45
N LEU A 100 0.69 11.59 -3.81
CA LEU A 100 1.55 10.43 -3.60
C LEU A 100 2.80 10.52 -4.46
N LYS A 101 3.98 10.44 -3.82
CA LYS A 101 5.29 10.44 -4.50
C LYS A 101 6.03 9.12 -4.30
N ASN A 102 6.05 8.64 -3.07
CA ASN A 102 6.67 7.38 -2.69
C ASN A 102 5.65 6.60 -1.85
N PHE A 103 5.28 5.41 -2.27
CA PHE A 103 4.27 4.63 -1.58
C PHE A 103 4.80 3.26 -1.19
N ILE A 104 4.56 2.89 0.05
CA ILE A 104 4.89 1.56 0.57
C ILE A 104 3.59 0.80 0.82
N VAL A 105 3.38 -0.24 0.03
CA VAL A 105 2.26 -1.16 0.20
C VAL A 105 2.48 -2.01 1.46
N GLY A 106 1.44 -2.20 2.26
CA GLY A 106 1.53 -2.97 3.50
C GLY A 106 1.99 -4.42 3.28
N ASN A 107 2.74 -4.95 4.25
CA ASN A 107 3.43 -6.25 4.13
C ASN A 107 2.55 -7.46 3.85
N ASN A 108 1.27 -7.41 4.19
CA ASN A 108 0.33 -8.52 4.04
C ASN A 108 -0.66 -8.30 2.89
N VAL A 109 -0.46 -7.26 2.08
CA VAL A 109 -1.32 -7.03 0.91
C VAL A 109 -1.07 -8.11 -0.13
N GLU A 110 -2.16 -8.78 -0.50
CA GLU A 110 -2.21 -9.87 -1.46
C GLU A 110 -2.81 -9.45 -2.80
N LEU A 111 -3.70 -8.43 -2.77
CA LEU A 111 -4.40 -7.91 -3.93
C LEU A 111 -4.27 -6.39 -4.04
N ILE A 112 -3.80 -5.93 -5.18
CA ILE A 112 -3.96 -4.56 -5.69
C ILE A 112 -4.93 -4.66 -6.86
N ASP A 113 -6.16 -4.18 -6.68
CA ASP A 113 -7.23 -4.37 -7.65
C ASP A 113 -7.20 -3.31 -8.76
N ARG A 114 -8.18 -3.39 -9.66
CA ARG A 114 -8.31 -2.54 -10.84
C ARG A 114 -8.18 -1.06 -10.50
N GLY A 115 -7.35 -0.34 -11.24
CA GLY A 115 -7.21 1.11 -11.13
C GLY A 115 -6.76 1.63 -9.75
N ALA A 116 -6.24 0.75 -8.87
CA ALA A 116 -6.00 1.10 -7.46
C ALA A 116 -5.11 2.34 -7.29
N PHE A 117 -4.14 2.56 -8.18
CA PHE A 117 -3.26 3.75 -8.24
C PHE A 117 -3.36 4.47 -9.60
N GLU A 118 -4.48 4.31 -10.30
CA GLU A 118 -4.74 4.99 -11.58
C GLU A 118 -4.64 6.51 -11.41
N GLU A 119 -3.98 7.17 -12.35
CA GLU A 119 -3.74 8.64 -12.36
C GLU A 119 -2.95 9.18 -11.15
N CYS A 120 -2.18 8.35 -10.46
CA CYS A 120 -1.22 8.81 -9.47
C CYS A 120 0.01 9.43 -10.18
N ILE A 121 -0.21 10.55 -10.88
CA ILE A 121 0.75 11.14 -11.83
C ILE A 121 2.10 11.56 -11.24
N ASN A 122 2.19 11.75 -9.92
CA ASN A 122 3.42 12.09 -9.21
C ASN A 122 4.07 10.90 -8.48
N LEU A 123 3.49 9.70 -8.60
CA LEU A 123 4.02 8.50 -7.98
C LEU A 123 5.34 8.10 -8.65
N SER A 124 6.45 8.44 -8.01
CA SER A 124 7.80 8.19 -8.54
C SER A 124 8.37 6.85 -8.10
N SER A 125 7.92 6.32 -6.97
CA SER A 125 8.40 5.06 -6.42
C SER A 125 7.29 4.32 -5.68
N ILE A 126 7.22 3.01 -5.88
CA ILE A 126 6.32 2.13 -5.11
C ILE A 126 7.06 0.88 -4.64
N VAL A 127 6.73 0.43 -3.44
CA VAL A 127 7.27 -0.79 -2.84
C VAL A 127 6.14 -1.77 -2.60
N VAL A 128 6.21 -2.93 -3.25
CA VAL A 128 5.21 -3.99 -3.21
C VAL A 128 5.75 -5.20 -2.45
N PRO A 129 4.99 -5.77 -1.50
CA PRO A 129 5.47 -6.85 -0.63
C PRO A 129 5.59 -8.19 -1.35
N SER A 130 6.22 -9.16 -0.67
CA SER A 130 6.34 -10.55 -1.17
C SER A 130 5.03 -11.33 -1.16
N THR A 131 4.01 -10.85 -0.44
CA THR A 131 2.70 -11.48 -0.31
C THR A 131 1.78 -11.21 -1.50
N ILE A 132 2.16 -10.28 -2.38
CA ILE A 132 1.31 -9.90 -3.51
C ILE A 132 1.08 -11.10 -4.44
N ASN A 133 -0.19 -11.40 -4.68
CA ASN A 133 -0.63 -12.50 -5.55
C ASN A 133 -1.24 -11.98 -6.86
N GLN A 134 -1.86 -10.80 -6.81
CA GLN A 134 -2.57 -10.26 -7.97
C GLN A 134 -2.47 -8.74 -8.06
N ILE A 135 -2.28 -8.26 -9.31
CA ILE A 135 -2.34 -6.85 -9.70
C ILE A 135 -3.34 -6.73 -10.86
N GLY A 136 -4.39 -5.94 -10.64
CA GLY A 136 -5.51 -5.80 -11.55
C GLY A 136 -5.23 -4.89 -12.75
N GLN A 137 -6.21 -4.86 -13.66
CA GLN A 137 -6.20 -4.00 -14.83
C GLN A 137 -6.08 -2.53 -14.42
N TRP A 138 -5.25 -1.76 -15.12
CA TRP A 138 -5.04 -0.32 -14.88
C TRP A 138 -4.57 0.03 -13.47
N ALA A 139 -4.08 -0.93 -12.71
CA ALA A 139 -3.68 -0.68 -11.33
C ALA A 139 -2.70 0.48 -11.18
N PHE A 140 -1.88 0.73 -12.21
CA PHE A 140 -0.92 1.83 -12.31
C PHE A 140 -1.06 2.60 -13.62
N TYR A 141 -2.30 2.75 -14.13
CA TYR A 141 -2.58 3.52 -15.34
C TYR A 141 -2.19 4.98 -15.16
N GLN A 142 -1.50 5.58 -16.13
CA GLN A 142 -1.06 6.99 -16.13
C GLN A 142 -0.21 7.41 -14.90
N CYS A 143 0.53 6.50 -14.29
CA CYS A 143 1.55 6.85 -13.29
C CYS A 143 2.79 7.47 -13.97
N SER A 144 2.64 8.65 -14.57
CA SER A 144 3.61 9.25 -15.50
C SER A 144 4.98 9.61 -14.89
N ALA A 145 5.06 9.74 -13.57
CA ALA A 145 6.32 10.02 -12.87
C ALA A 145 7.07 8.76 -12.41
N LEU A 146 6.56 7.54 -12.70
CA LEU A 146 7.12 6.30 -12.17
C LEU A 146 8.56 6.09 -12.67
N LYS A 147 9.49 5.90 -11.71
CA LYS A 147 10.91 5.67 -11.95
C LYS A 147 11.38 4.35 -11.39
N ASP A 148 10.89 3.99 -10.20
CA ASP A 148 11.34 2.81 -9.48
C ASP A 148 10.13 2.00 -8.98
N PHE A 149 10.08 0.74 -9.37
CA PHE A 149 9.09 -0.22 -8.90
C PHE A 149 9.82 -1.34 -8.16
N TYR A 150 9.63 -1.41 -6.86
CA TYR A 150 10.24 -2.45 -6.02
C TYR A 150 9.19 -3.52 -5.74
N ILE A 151 9.50 -4.77 -6.08
CA ILE A 151 8.63 -5.91 -5.76
C ILE A 151 9.44 -7.01 -5.11
N TYR A 152 8.94 -7.49 -3.97
CA TYR A 152 9.62 -8.49 -3.15
C TYR A 152 9.14 -9.92 -3.40
N ALA A 153 8.18 -10.12 -4.31
CA ALA A 153 7.69 -11.43 -4.70
C ALA A 153 8.75 -12.21 -5.52
N GLU A 154 9.05 -13.42 -5.10
CA GLU A 154 9.99 -14.31 -5.82
C GLU A 154 9.38 -14.83 -7.13
N ASN A 155 8.06 -15.02 -7.16
CA ASN A 155 7.30 -15.37 -8.35
C ASN A 155 6.53 -14.14 -8.85
N CYS A 156 6.41 -14.00 -10.16
CA CYS A 156 5.58 -12.94 -10.73
C CYS A 156 4.13 -13.11 -10.26
N PRO A 157 3.52 -12.09 -9.63
CA PRO A 157 2.09 -12.16 -9.32
C PRO A 157 1.27 -12.22 -10.61
N THR A 158 0.06 -12.75 -10.54
CA THR A 158 -0.90 -12.63 -11.64
C THR A 158 -1.15 -11.16 -11.90
N THR A 159 -0.70 -10.67 -13.06
CA THR A 159 -0.75 -9.24 -13.39
C THR A 159 -1.49 -9.06 -14.71
N ASP A 160 -2.51 -8.21 -14.70
CA ASP A 160 -3.23 -7.87 -15.93
C ASP A 160 -2.28 -7.20 -16.94
N LYS A 161 -2.43 -7.52 -18.23
CA LYS A 161 -1.55 -7.00 -19.28
C LYS A 161 -1.60 -5.47 -19.39
N ASP A 162 -2.73 -4.86 -19.02
CA ASP A 162 -2.98 -3.44 -19.08
C ASP A 162 -2.71 -2.75 -17.71
N ALA A 163 -2.09 -3.46 -16.74
CA ALA A 163 -1.85 -2.93 -15.39
C ALA A 163 -1.02 -1.63 -15.38
N PHE A 164 -0.12 -1.45 -16.35
CA PHE A 164 0.76 -0.29 -16.52
C PHE A 164 0.46 0.51 -17.79
N GLU A 165 -0.74 0.38 -18.36
CA GLU A 165 -1.09 1.09 -19.58
C GLU A 165 -0.91 2.61 -19.41
N GLU A 166 -0.35 3.29 -20.42
CA GLU A 166 0.03 4.72 -20.40
C GLU A 166 1.01 5.14 -19.28
N THR A 167 1.65 4.19 -18.60
CA THR A 167 2.75 4.45 -17.67
C THR A 167 4.07 4.14 -18.36
N PRO A 168 5.05 5.07 -18.38
CA PRO A 168 6.28 4.92 -19.16
C PRO A 168 7.27 3.95 -18.49
N ILE A 169 6.86 2.67 -18.32
CA ILE A 169 7.67 1.65 -17.65
C ILE A 169 8.97 1.34 -18.38
N GLU A 170 9.05 1.59 -19.69
CA GLU A 170 10.27 1.48 -20.49
C GLU A 170 11.37 2.45 -20.05
N ASN A 171 11.01 3.50 -19.28
CA ASN A 171 11.95 4.45 -18.68
C ASN A 171 12.19 4.19 -17.18
N ALA A 172 11.47 3.22 -16.60
CA ALA A 172 11.53 2.89 -15.17
C ALA A 172 12.40 1.67 -14.89
N THR A 173 12.84 1.56 -13.64
CA THR A 173 13.59 0.40 -13.13
C THR A 173 12.68 -0.47 -12.27
N LEU A 174 12.64 -1.76 -12.59
CA LEU A 174 12.02 -2.80 -11.77
C LEU A 174 13.09 -3.46 -10.89
N HIS A 175 12.90 -3.42 -9.59
CA HIS A 175 13.77 -4.04 -8.61
C HIS A 175 13.10 -5.31 -8.06
N VAL A 176 13.74 -6.47 -8.24
CA VAL A 176 13.19 -7.78 -7.91
C VAL A 176 14.17 -8.61 -7.08
N PRO A 177 13.75 -9.68 -6.38
CA PRO A 177 14.68 -10.61 -5.73
C PRO A 177 15.76 -11.12 -6.71
N ALA A 178 16.99 -11.26 -6.26
CA ALA A 178 18.13 -11.59 -7.13
C ALA A 178 17.92 -12.87 -7.95
N GLY A 179 17.25 -13.88 -7.34
CA GLY A 179 16.92 -15.15 -8.01
C GLY A 179 15.81 -15.05 -9.06
N SER A 180 15.07 -13.93 -9.08
CA SER A 180 13.87 -13.76 -9.90
C SER A 180 14.09 -12.87 -11.14
N VAL A 181 15.26 -12.27 -11.29
CA VAL A 181 15.55 -11.29 -12.37
C VAL A 181 15.20 -11.86 -13.75
N GLU A 182 15.64 -13.08 -14.07
CA GLU A 182 15.39 -13.69 -15.37
C GLU A 182 13.90 -14.07 -15.56
N LEU A 183 13.22 -14.45 -14.50
CA LEU A 183 11.78 -14.73 -14.55
C LEU A 183 10.99 -13.46 -14.94
N TYR A 184 11.26 -12.34 -14.27
CA TYR A 184 10.58 -11.06 -14.54
C TYR A 184 10.90 -10.52 -15.95
N LYS A 185 12.11 -10.71 -16.46
CA LYS A 185 12.49 -10.35 -17.83
C LYS A 185 11.71 -11.12 -18.89
N GLN A 186 11.21 -12.30 -18.58
CA GLN A 186 10.50 -13.18 -19.51
C GLN A 186 8.98 -13.12 -19.36
N THR A 187 8.48 -12.44 -18.33
CA THR A 187 7.05 -12.43 -17.99
C THR A 187 6.42 -11.06 -18.29
N SER A 188 5.43 -11.02 -19.20
CA SER A 188 4.61 -9.82 -19.43
C SER A 188 3.65 -9.59 -18.26
N PRO A 189 3.35 -8.32 -17.89
CA PRO A 189 3.85 -7.05 -18.46
C PRO A 189 5.22 -6.62 -17.92
N TRP A 190 5.80 -7.34 -16.95
CA TRP A 190 7.04 -7.00 -16.25
C TRP A 190 8.25 -6.83 -17.18
N SER A 191 8.31 -7.64 -18.24
CA SER A 191 9.36 -7.55 -19.27
C SER A 191 9.38 -6.23 -20.04
N GLY A 192 8.35 -5.39 -19.89
CA GLY A 192 8.28 -4.04 -20.48
C GLY A 192 9.07 -2.97 -19.74
N PHE A 193 9.56 -3.24 -18.53
CA PHE A 193 10.40 -2.28 -17.80
C PHE A 193 11.76 -2.09 -18.47
N GLY A 194 12.22 -0.82 -18.52
CA GLY A 194 13.47 -0.46 -19.20
C GLY A 194 14.70 -1.07 -18.56
N LYS A 195 14.66 -1.30 -17.25
CA LYS A 195 15.69 -2.03 -16.49
C LYS A 195 15.03 -2.99 -15.52
N ILE A 196 15.58 -4.19 -15.38
CA ILE A 196 15.19 -5.16 -14.35
C ILE A 196 16.45 -5.59 -13.63
N VAL A 197 16.53 -5.25 -12.34
CA VAL A 197 17.71 -5.42 -11.52
C VAL A 197 17.42 -6.13 -10.22
N ALA A 198 18.44 -6.71 -9.60
CA ALA A 198 18.31 -7.32 -8.29
C ALA A 198 18.13 -6.25 -7.20
N LEU A 199 17.27 -6.53 -6.22
CA LEU A 199 17.18 -5.78 -4.98
C LEU A 199 18.51 -5.75 -4.25
N THR A 200 18.84 -4.60 -3.67
CA THR A 200 20.08 -4.35 -2.92
C THR A 200 19.81 -4.01 -1.45
N GLU A 201 20.87 -3.96 -0.64
CA GLU A 201 20.74 -3.60 0.79
C GLU A 201 20.19 -2.19 1.03
N GLY A 202 20.37 -1.27 0.06
CA GLY A 202 19.93 0.13 0.16
C GLY A 202 18.50 0.39 -0.28
N ASP A 203 17.83 -0.61 -0.86
CA ASP A 203 16.49 -0.44 -1.38
C ASP A 203 15.43 -0.31 -0.26
N PRO A 204 14.34 0.44 -0.49
CA PRO A 204 13.27 0.60 0.49
C PRO A 204 12.60 -0.74 0.75
N ILE A 205 12.28 -1.02 2.02
CA ILE A 205 11.69 -2.30 2.44
C ILE A 205 10.18 -2.12 2.57
N PRO A 206 9.37 -3.12 2.19
CA PRO A 206 7.94 -3.10 2.42
C PRO A 206 7.69 -3.23 3.93
N THR A 207 7.64 -2.11 4.64
CA THR A 207 7.39 -2.11 6.09
C THR A 207 6.16 -1.28 6.41
N GLY A 208 5.08 -1.94 6.81
CA GLY A 208 4.03 -1.30 7.60
C GLY A 208 4.51 -0.94 9.02
N ILE A 209 5.82 -0.84 9.23
CA ILE A 209 6.50 -0.69 10.54
C ILE A 209 7.04 0.73 10.73
N SER A 210 7.09 1.58 9.69
CA SER A 210 7.77 2.88 9.79
C SER A 210 7.17 3.82 10.86
N SER A 211 5.87 3.74 11.14
CA SER A 211 5.23 4.55 12.19
C SER A 211 5.39 3.95 13.59
N ILE A 212 5.40 2.61 13.70
CA ILE A 212 5.56 1.93 14.97
C ILE A 212 7.00 2.09 15.50
N LEU A 213 7.98 2.10 14.57
CA LEU A 213 9.40 2.19 14.94
C LEU A 213 9.84 3.60 15.32
N LYS A 214 9.22 4.66 14.78
CA LYS A 214 9.54 6.04 15.21
C LYS A 214 9.17 6.32 16.68
N ASN A 215 8.20 5.60 17.24
CA ASN A 215 7.74 5.79 18.62
C ASN A 215 8.23 4.74 19.64
N LYS A 216 8.90 3.66 19.21
CA LYS A 216 9.38 2.58 20.09
C LYS A 216 10.87 2.23 19.91
N ILE A 217 11.71 3.23 19.63
CA ILE A 217 13.18 3.04 19.56
C ILE A 217 13.75 2.83 20.97
N LYS A 218 13.37 1.75 21.65
CA LYS A 218 14.07 1.30 22.89
C LYS A 218 14.08 -0.21 23.13
N ASP A 219 13.33 -0.98 22.38
CA ASP A 219 13.29 -2.42 22.59
C ASP A 219 14.01 -3.08 21.40
N ASN A 220 15.16 -3.73 21.62
CA ASN A 220 15.94 -4.47 20.62
C ASN A 220 15.13 -5.65 20.01
N ILE A 221 13.98 -5.33 19.39
CA ILE A 221 13.07 -6.28 18.81
C ILE A 221 13.44 -6.44 17.34
N TRP A 222 13.60 -7.69 16.91
CA TRP A 222 13.88 -8.06 15.54
C TRP A 222 12.60 -8.42 14.80
N TYR A 223 12.53 -8.06 13.51
CA TYR A 223 11.43 -8.45 12.62
C TYR A 223 12.03 -9.02 11.33
N ASP A 224 11.44 -10.07 10.76
CA ASP A 224 11.73 -10.47 9.39
C ASP A 224 10.97 -9.61 8.37
N LEU A 225 11.22 -9.83 7.09
CA LEU A 225 10.57 -9.08 6.00
C LEU A 225 9.06 -9.30 5.92
N ASN A 226 8.54 -10.34 6.59
CA ASN A 226 7.12 -10.67 6.67
C ASN A 226 6.46 -10.07 7.94
N GLY A 227 7.20 -9.22 8.69
CA GLY A 227 6.71 -8.60 9.91
C GLY A 227 6.66 -9.54 11.13
N ARG A 228 7.20 -10.77 11.03
CA ARG A 228 7.28 -11.70 12.15
C ARG A 228 8.26 -11.18 13.19
N LYS A 229 7.79 -11.04 14.42
CA LYS A 229 8.54 -10.55 15.56
C LYS A 229 9.44 -11.64 16.16
N PHE A 230 10.66 -11.25 16.55
CA PHE A 230 11.61 -12.04 17.32
C PHE A 230 12.04 -11.22 18.54
N GLU A 231 11.93 -11.81 19.73
CA GLU A 231 12.33 -11.15 20.99
C GLU A 231 13.84 -11.24 21.25
N THR A 232 14.52 -12.10 20.51
CA THR A 232 15.97 -12.27 20.51
C THR A 232 16.53 -12.22 19.10
N GLU A 233 17.84 -12.04 18.98
CA GLU A 233 18.52 -12.03 17.68
C GLU A 233 18.29 -13.34 16.92
N PRO A 234 17.70 -13.29 15.70
CA PRO A 234 17.48 -14.49 14.89
C PRO A 234 18.78 -15.19 14.53
N GLN A 235 18.80 -16.52 14.62
CA GLN A 235 19.99 -17.31 14.31
C GLN A 235 20.08 -17.73 12.84
N ASN A 236 18.99 -17.62 12.12
CA ASN A 236 18.95 -18.02 10.70
C ASN A 236 19.48 -16.89 9.81
N LYS A 237 20.09 -17.31 8.68
CA LYS A 237 20.45 -16.37 7.61
C LYS A 237 19.20 -15.69 7.09
N GLY A 238 19.28 -14.40 6.84
CA GLY A 238 18.13 -13.65 6.34
C GLY A 238 18.27 -12.15 6.49
N ILE A 239 17.26 -11.44 6.02
CA ILE A 239 17.13 -9.99 6.18
C ILE A 239 16.19 -9.73 7.33
N TYR A 240 16.62 -8.91 8.26
CA TYR A 240 15.87 -8.56 9.45
C TYR A 240 15.85 -7.05 9.65
N ILE A 241 14.91 -6.56 10.43
CA ILE A 241 14.79 -5.17 10.84
C ILE A 241 14.93 -5.11 12.36
N ILE A 242 15.84 -4.29 12.85
CA ILE A 242 15.99 -3.95 14.27
C ILE A 242 16.12 -2.43 14.40
N ASN A 243 15.34 -1.82 15.30
CA ASN A 243 15.35 -0.37 15.53
C ASN A 243 15.17 0.45 14.23
N GLY A 244 14.36 -0.05 13.27
CA GLY A 244 14.13 0.58 11.99
C GLY A 244 15.28 0.46 10.98
N GLN A 245 16.34 -0.28 11.32
CA GLN A 245 17.47 -0.53 10.43
C GLN A 245 17.45 -1.95 9.90
N LYS A 246 17.78 -2.09 8.61
CA LYS A 246 17.93 -3.38 7.94
C LYS A 246 19.26 -4.02 8.36
N VAL A 247 19.19 -5.28 8.78
CA VAL A 247 20.36 -6.09 9.13
C VAL A 247 20.33 -7.38 8.32
N ILE A 248 21.44 -7.71 7.67
CA ILE A 248 21.61 -8.96 6.95
C ILE A 248 22.43 -9.92 7.80
N LYS A 249 21.85 -11.07 8.10
CA LYS A 249 22.56 -12.21 8.70
C LYS A 249 23.07 -13.14 7.59
N LYS A 250 24.38 -13.29 7.53
CA LYS A 250 25.10 -14.15 6.55
C LYS A 250 25.18 -15.61 7.02
#